data_d547a24a313160059c5bab202d260346
#
_entry.id   d547a24a313160059c5bab202d260346
#
_cell.length_a   1.000
_cell.length_b   1.000
_cell.length_c   1.000
_cell.angle_alpha   90.00
_cell.angle_beta   90.00
_cell.angle_gamma   90.00
#
_symmetry.space_group_name_H-M   'P 1'
#
loop_
_entity.id
_entity.type
_entity.pdbx_description
1 polymer ?
#
loop_
_entity_poly.entity_id
_entity_poly.type
_entity_poly.pdbx_seq_one_letter_code
_entity_poly.pdbx_strand_id
1 'polypeptide(L)'
;MSLLRIAAVLLGATLAVTLASPAGADARKPPVDGRADYQLGGAYRPAKGVDIVIRDRSVRPAKRRYNICYVNSFQTQPGSLRWWKRHHPRLLLRKNGRLVRDPGWPGEVLLDTTRKQKRRAIVRVQRRWYAGCARDGFDAVEPDNLDSWTRSRHRLTRSDNIALARRLTRLAHRHGLAIAQKNTPQLSRRQARRIGFDFAIAEECEVYRECVRYTRTYRRRVIEIEYTDNGRKAFKRACRKRGDRISVLLRDRDVVPHGKPAYRYRWC
;
A
#
# COMPACT_ATOMS: atom_id res chain seq x y z
N MET A 1 -59.19 -33.53 52.80
CA MET A 1 -58.15 -34.04 51.85
C MET A 1 -57.72 -32.87 50.93
N SER A 2 -56.64 -32.18 51.31
CA SER A 2 -56.13 -31.01 50.56
C SER A 2 -54.86 -31.39 49.84
N LEU A 3 -54.84 -31.29 48.51
CA LEU A 3 -53.68 -31.53 47.67
C LEU A 3 -52.91 -30.22 47.50
N LEU A 4 -51.69 -30.19 48.06
CA LEU A 4 -50.72 -29.14 47.87
C LEU A 4 -50.06 -29.34 46.50
N ARG A 5 -50.16 -28.35 45.59
CA ARG A 5 -49.42 -28.30 44.36
C ARG A 5 -48.10 -27.48 44.56
N ILE A 6 -47.02 -28.14 44.48
CA ILE A 6 -45.68 -27.50 44.50
C ILE A 6 -45.30 -27.09 43.03
N ALA A 7 -45.21 -25.79 42.81
CA ALA A 7 -44.71 -25.27 41.54
C ALA A 7 -43.18 -25.12 41.64
N ALA A 8 -42.44 -25.87 40.81
CA ALA A 8 -41.00 -25.73 40.67
C ALA A 8 -40.70 -24.60 39.67
N VAL A 9 -40.02 -23.54 40.12
CA VAL A 9 -39.52 -22.46 39.30
C VAL A 9 -38.09 -22.83 38.85
N LEU A 10 -37.95 -23.16 37.57
CA LEU A 10 -36.64 -23.33 36.92
C LEU A 10 -36.07 -21.96 36.56
N LEU A 11 -35.05 -21.49 37.32
CA LEU A 11 -34.24 -20.35 36.95
C LEU A 11 -33.25 -20.79 35.86
N GLY A 12 -33.52 -20.41 34.61
CA GLY A 12 -32.60 -20.56 33.49
C GLY A 12 -31.51 -19.47 33.53
N ALA A 13 -30.31 -19.80 33.94
CA ALA A 13 -29.13 -18.91 33.84
C ALA A 13 -28.66 -18.86 32.37
N THR A 14 -28.97 -17.78 31.67
CA THR A 14 -28.42 -17.50 30.34
C THR A 14 -26.97 -17.03 30.47
N LEU A 15 -26.03 -17.89 30.13
CA LEU A 15 -24.61 -17.55 30.06
C LEU A 15 -24.38 -16.66 28.80
N ALA A 16 -24.25 -15.36 29.02
CA ALA A 16 -23.86 -14.43 27.95
C ALA A 16 -22.38 -14.64 27.63
N VAL A 17 -22.07 -15.39 26.58
CA VAL A 17 -20.71 -15.48 26.01
C VAL A 17 -20.39 -14.16 25.32
N THR A 18 -19.70 -13.28 26.02
CA THR A 18 -19.07 -12.09 25.42
C THR A 18 -17.93 -12.55 24.53
N LEU A 19 -18.15 -12.62 23.23
CA LEU A 19 -17.10 -12.73 22.24
C LEU A 19 -16.24 -11.46 22.29
N ALA A 20 -15.20 -11.47 23.12
CA ALA A 20 -14.17 -10.45 23.08
C ALA A 20 -13.53 -10.52 21.69
N SER A 21 -13.76 -9.49 20.87
CA SER A 21 -12.99 -9.31 19.63
C SER A 21 -11.52 -9.29 20.01
N PRO A 22 -10.65 -10.10 19.37
CA PRO A 22 -9.24 -10.06 19.68
C PRO A 22 -8.73 -8.64 19.47
N ALA A 23 -8.15 -8.03 20.52
CA ALA A 23 -7.40 -6.80 20.41
C ALA A 23 -6.41 -6.98 19.27
N GLY A 24 -6.46 -6.09 18.27
CA GLY A 24 -5.81 -6.28 16.98
C GLY A 24 -4.35 -6.69 17.15
N ALA A 25 -4.05 -7.90 16.71
CA ALA A 25 -2.66 -8.34 16.60
C ALA A 25 -1.94 -7.31 15.71
N ASP A 26 -0.76 -6.86 16.15
CA ASP A 26 0.07 -5.94 15.37
C ASP A 26 0.23 -6.50 13.95
N ALA A 27 -0.07 -5.68 12.95
CA ALA A 27 0.01 -6.06 11.55
C ALA A 27 1.41 -6.62 11.24
N ARG A 28 1.48 -7.82 10.67
CA ARG A 28 2.73 -8.48 10.33
C ARG A 28 3.50 -7.63 9.32
N LYS A 29 4.71 -7.20 9.68
CA LYS A 29 5.59 -6.39 8.82
C LYS A 29 6.40 -7.30 7.88
N PRO A 30 6.87 -6.77 6.71
CA PRO A 30 7.66 -7.58 5.81
C PRO A 30 8.94 -8.09 6.47
N PRO A 31 9.43 -9.29 6.07
CA PRO A 31 10.73 -9.76 6.49
C PRO A 31 11.81 -8.74 6.11
N VAL A 32 12.83 -8.61 6.96
CA VAL A 32 13.98 -7.76 6.67
C VAL A 32 14.88 -8.48 5.67
N ASP A 33 15.40 -7.74 4.70
CA ASP A 33 16.31 -8.29 3.69
C ASP A 33 15.71 -9.46 2.89
N GLY A 34 14.37 -9.52 2.80
CA GLY A 34 13.68 -10.53 2.00
C GLY A 34 13.79 -10.24 0.50
N ARG A 35 13.95 -11.28 -0.29
CA ARG A 35 13.92 -11.16 -1.76
C ARG A 35 12.54 -10.76 -2.22
N ALA A 36 12.41 -9.55 -2.76
CA ALA A 36 11.14 -9.01 -3.21
C ALA A 36 10.97 -9.14 -4.72
N ASP A 37 9.75 -9.46 -5.17
CA ASP A 37 9.35 -9.49 -6.58
C ASP A 37 8.17 -8.57 -6.82
N TYR A 38 8.35 -7.59 -7.73
CA TYR A 38 7.40 -6.51 -8.01
C TYR A 38 6.63 -6.86 -9.29
N GLN A 39 5.37 -7.32 -9.16
CA GLN A 39 4.57 -7.95 -10.20
C GLN A 39 3.33 -7.12 -10.58
N LEU A 40 3.47 -5.80 -10.81
CA LEU A 40 2.32 -4.93 -11.10
C LEU A 40 1.79 -5.07 -12.53
N GLY A 41 2.63 -5.38 -13.49
CA GLY A 41 2.21 -5.58 -14.88
C GLY A 41 1.49 -6.92 -15.15
N GLY A 42 1.39 -7.79 -14.13
CA GLY A 42 0.69 -9.07 -14.19
C GLY A 42 1.29 -10.11 -13.25
N ALA A 43 0.43 -10.94 -12.65
CA ALA A 43 0.85 -11.98 -11.74
C ALA A 43 1.50 -13.17 -12.47
N TYR A 44 2.59 -13.69 -11.89
CA TYR A 44 3.24 -14.92 -12.34
C TYR A 44 3.80 -15.68 -11.11
N ARG A 45 4.22 -16.91 -11.32
CA ARG A 45 4.86 -17.73 -10.26
C ARG A 45 6.19 -17.08 -9.87
N PRO A 46 6.37 -16.65 -8.61
CA PRO A 46 7.64 -16.09 -8.16
C PRO A 46 8.77 -17.12 -8.27
N ALA A 47 9.99 -16.65 -8.52
CA ALA A 47 11.17 -17.49 -8.54
C ALA A 47 11.41 -18.16 -7.16
N LYS A 48 12.18 -19.25 -7.15
CA LYS A 48 12.62 -19.91 -5.89
C LYS A 48 13.41 -18.90 -5.05
N GLY A 49 13.12 -18.84 -3.76
CA GLY A 49 13.80 -17.96 -2.82
C GLY A 49 13.23 -16.53 -2.74
N VAL A 50 12.18 -16.21 -3.49
CA VAL A 50 11.41 -14.95 -3.29
C VAL A 50 10.60 -15.06 -1.99
N ASP A 51 10.70 -14.07 -1.13
CA ASP A 51 10.02 -14.01 0.17
C ASP A 51 8.83 -13.05 0.15
N ILE A 52 8.93 -11.97 -0.61
CA ILE A 52 7.97 -10.87 -0.66
C ILE A 52 7.46 -10.72 -2.10
N VAL A 53 6.15 -10.65 -2.29
CA VAL A 53 5.53 -10.41 -3.59
C VAL A 53 4.59 -9.22 -3.53
N ILE A 54 4.77 -8.28 -4.44
CA ILE A 54 3.91 -7.10 -4.57
C ILE A 54 3.04 -7.27 -5.81
N ARG A 55 1.72 -7.20 -5.65
CA ARG A 55 0.74 -7.36 -6.74
C ARG A 55 -0.37 -6.33 -6.67
N ASP A 56 -0.94 -6.02 -7.83
CA ASP A 56 -2.17 -5.22 -7.87
C ASP A 56 -3.31 -5.91 -7.10
N ARG A 57 -4.15 -5.12 -6.45
CA ARG A 57 -5.32 -5.58 -5.68
C ARG A 57 -6.33 -6.41 -6.47
N SER A 58 -6.27 -6.39 -7.80
CA SER A 58 -7.17 -7.15 -8.68
C SER A 58 -6.74 -8.61 -8.88
N VAL A 59 -5.54 -8.98 -8.43
CA VAL A 59 -5.01 -10.34 -8.58
C VAL A 59 -4.76 -11.00 -7.22
N ARG A 60 -4.76 -12.33 -7.20
CA ARG A 60 -4.58 -13.10 -5.95
C ARG A 60 -3.14 -13.01 -5.42
N PRO A 61 -2.95 -13.03 -4.08
CA PRO A 61 -1.62 -13.10 -3.48
C PRO A 61 -0.90 -14.41 -3.85
N ALA A 62 0.43 -14.39 -3.77
CA ALA A 62 1.26 -15.56 -4.02
C ALA A 62 1.23 -16.49 -2.79
N LYS A 63 1.05 -17.80 -3.02
CA LYS A 63 1.02 -18.79 -1.93
C LYS A 63 2.35 -18.82 -1.15
N ARG A 64 2.27 -18.90 0.19
CA ARG A 64 3.42 -19.06 1.11
C ARG A 64 4.48 -17.96 0.98
N ARG A 65 4.05 -16.71 0.72
CA ARG A 65 4.90 -15.52 0.66
C ARG A 65 4.32 -14.42 1.54
N TYR A 66 5.12 -13.43 1.86
CA TYR A 66 4.62 -12.16 2.36
C TYR A 66 4.07 -11.37 1.17
N ASN A 67 2.81 -11.00 1.21
CA ASN A 67 2.13 -10.38 0.07
C ASN A 67 1.77 -8.92 0.35
N ILE A 68 2.14 -8.03 -0.56
CA ILE A 68 1.82 -6.61 -0.50
C ILE A 68 0.83 -6.29 -1.61
N CYS A 69 -0.31 -5.73 -1.21
CA CYS A 69 -1.40 -5.33 -2.08
C CYS A 69 -1.15 -3.91 -2.59
N TYR A 70 -0.85 -3.76 -3.87
CA TYR A 70 -0.75 -2.44 -4.51
C TYR A 70 -2.13 -1.82 -4.70
N VAL A 71 -2.27 -0.57 -4.29
CA VAL A 71 -3.48 0.24 -4.44
C VAL A 71 -3.08 1.64 -4.90
N ASN A 72 -3.49 2.06 -6.09
CA ASN A 72 -3.33 3.45 -6.50
C ASN A 72 -4.25 4.34 -5.64
N SER A 73 -3.71 4.85 -4.53
CA SER A 73 -4.50 5.48 -3.46
C SER A 73 -4.69 6.98 -3.61
N PHE A 74 -3.87 7.64 -4.42
CA PHE A 74 -3.89 9.09 -4.59
C PHE A 74 -4.22 9.53 -6.02
N GLN A 75 -4.35 8.56 -6.92
CA GLN A 75 -4.72 8.75 -8.33
C GLN A 75 -5.72 7.66 -8.76
N THR A 76 -6.28 7.80 -9.95
CA THR A 76 -7.10 6.74 -10.55
C THR A 76 -6.19 5.67 -11.15
N GLN A 77 -6.52 4.40 -10.94
CA GLN A 77 -5.86 3.29 -11.61
C GLN A 77 -6.02 3.44 -13.14
N PRO A 78 -5.02 3.06 -13.97
CA PRO A 78 -5.21 2.94 -15.41
C PRO A 78 -6.47 2.15 -15.75
N GLY A 79 -7.25 2.64 -16.72
CA GLY A 79 -8.54 2.03 -17.10
C GLY A 79 -9.74 2.33 -16.19
N SER A 80 -9.52 2.79 -14.95
CA SER A 80 -10.62 3.03 -14.00
C SER A 80 -11.29 4.41 -14.09
N LEU A 81 -10.76 5.32 -14.91
CA LEU A 81 -11.24 6.70 -14.98
C LEU A 81 -12.73 6.83 -15.31
N ARG A 82 -13.26 5.97 -16.18
CA ARG A 82 -14.69 5.94 -16.53
C ARG A 82 -15.54 5.69 -15.29
N TRP A 83 -15.14 4.72 -14.47
CA TRP A 83 -15.83 4.39 -13.22
C TRP A 83 -15.80 5.57 -12.24
N TRP A 84 -14.64 6.21 -12.04
CA TRP A 84 -14.52 7.40 -11.19
C TRP A 84 -15.38 8.57 -11.66
N LYS A 85 -15.42 8.83 -12.98
CA LYS A 85 -16.27 9.87 -13.56
C LYS A 85 -17.75 9.61 -13.31
N ARG A 86 -18.18 8.36 -13.39
CA ARG A 86 -19.58 7.97 -13.19
C ARG A 86 -20.01 8.01 -11.72
N HIS A 87 -19.16 7.48 -10.82
CA HIS A 87 -19.57 7.24 -9.43
C HIS A 87 -19.05 8.30 -8.44
N HIS A 88 -17.91 8.92 -8.73
CA HIS A 88 -17.24 9.84 -7.82
C HIS A 88 -16.59 11.05 -8.52
N PRO A 89 -17.29 11.75 -9.45
CA PRO A 89 -16.71 12.82 -10.26
C PRO A 89 -16.15 13.99 -9.43
N ARG A 90 -16.72 14.25 -8.23
CA ARG A 90 -16.27 15.29 -7.31
C ARG A 90 -14.98 14.97 -6.56
N LEU A 91 -14.51 13.71 -6.62
CA LEU A 91 -13.24 13.28 -6.02
C LEU A 91 -12.05 13.37 -6.98
N LEU A 92 -12.30 13.65 -8.26
CA LEU A 92 -11.25 13.89 -9.27
C LEU A 92 -10.76 15.33 -9.19
N LEU A 93 -9.43 15.50 -9.12
CA LEU A 93 -8.82 16.82 -9.05
C LEU A 93 -9.03 17.58 -10.37
N ARG A 94 -9.42 18.87 -10.27
CA ARG A 94 -9.61 19.76 -11.40
C ARG A 94 -8.87 21.08 -11.22
N LYS A 95 -8.40 21.63 -12.36
CA LYS A 95 -7.93 23.01 -12.48
C LYS A 95 -8.67 23.65 -13.65
N ASN A 96 -9.37 24.77 -13.42
CA ASN A 96 -10.17 25.46 -14.42
C ASN A 96 -11.14 24.51 -15.18
N GLY A 97 -11.92 23.71 -14.43
CA GLY A 97 -12.86 22.73 -14.97
C GLY A 97 -12.22 21.45 -15.56
N ARG A 98 -10.95 21.47 -15.92
CA ARG A 98 -10.23 20.33 -16.56
C ARG A 98 -9.63 19.37 -15.52
N LEU A 99 -9.66 18.08 -15.81
CA LEU A 99 -9.03 17.05 -14.95
C LEU A 99 -7.51 17.23 -14.91
N VAL A 100 -6.93 17.12 -13.72
CA VAL A 100 -5.48 17.13 -13.54
C VAL A 100 -4.97 15.70 -13.67
N ARG A 101 -4.20 15.44 -14.72
CA ARG A 101 -3.58 14.16 -15.02
C ARG A 101 -2.13 14.14 -14.55
N ASP A 102 -1.66 12.94 -14.26
CA ASP A 102 -0.24 12.70 -14.02
C ASP A 102 0.53 12.84 -15.35
N PRO A 103 1.58 13.69 -15.44
CA PRO A 103 2.35 13.84 -16.67
C PRO A 103 3.17 12.58 -17.03
N GLY A 104 3.63 11.81 -16.03
CA GLY A 104 4.34 10.53 -16.25
C GLY A 104 3.41 9.37 -16.60
N TRP A 105 2.13 9.47 -16.17
CA TRP A 105 1.10 8.45 -16.40
C TRP A 105 -0.19 9.10 -16.90
N PRO A 106 -0.26 9.51 -18.18
CA PRO A 106 -1.37 10.32 -18.70
C PRO A 106 -2.75 9.67 -18.60
N GLY A 107 -2.81 8.34 -18.43
CA GLY A 107 -4.05 7.59 -18.16
C GLY A 107 -4.62 7.82 -16.76
N GLU A 108 -3.83 8.36 -15.84
CA GLU A 108 -4.19 8.55 -14.43
C GLU A 108 -4.60 9.99 -14.13
N VAL A 109 -5.60 10.15 -13.28
CA VAL A 109 -6.10 11.44 -12.80
C VAL A 109 -5.89 11.51 -11.29
N LEU A 110 -5.37 12.63 -10.81
CA LEU A 110 -5.14 12.85 -9.39
C LEU A 110 -6.47 12.91 -8.62
N LEU A 111 -6.49 12.35 -7.42
CA LEU A 111 -7.62 12.48 -6.50
C LEU A 111 -7.53 13.80 -5.74
N ASP A 112 -8.67 14.43 -5.51
CA ASP A 112 -8.76 15.70 -4.80
C ASP A 112 -8.71 15.51 -3.28
N THR A 113 -7.55 15.72 -2.71
CA THR A 113 -7.30 15.59 -1.27
C THR A 113 -7.44 16.90 -0.50
N THR A 114 -7.82 18.02 -1.13
CA THR A 114 -7.83 19.37 -0.55
C THR A 114 -8.71 19.50 0.70
N ARG A 115 -9.90 18.90 0.71
CA ARG A 115 -10.90 19.08 1.78
C ARG A 115 -11.06 17.81 2.62
N LYS A 116 -11.30 17.99 3.93
CA LYS A 116 -11.56 16.91 4.88
C LYS A 116 -12.68 15.96 4.41
N GLN A 117 -13.76 16.52 3.83
CA GLN A 117 -14.90 15.77 3.30
C GLN A 117 -14.49 14.88 2.11
N LYS A 118 -13.69 15.41 1.17
CA LYS A 118 -13.15 14.64 0.03
C LYS A 118 -12.25 13.52 0.48
N ARG A 119 -11.32 13.79 1.41
CA ARG A 119 -10.46 12.74 1.99
C ARG A 119 -11.28 11.63 2.69
N ARG A 120 -12.36 11.98 3.42
CA ARG A 120 -13.28 10.99 4.00
C ARG A 120 -13.99 10.18 2.91
N ALA A 121 -14.43 10.81 1.83
CA ALA A 121 -15.09 10.13 0.72
C ALA A 121 -14.13 9.19 -0.03
N ILE A 122 -12.89 9.62 -0.30
CA ILE A 122 -11.84 8.75 -0.89
C ILE A 122 -11.62 7.50 -0.02
N VAL A 123 -11.49 7.67 1.30
CA VAL A 123 -11.34 6.53 2.23
C VAL A 123 -12.56 5.61 2.20
N ARG A 124 -13.79 6.14 2.10
CA ARG A 124 -15.00 5.29 1.96
C ARG A 124 -14.96 4.43 0.69
N VAL A 125 -14.49 4.99 -0.42
CA VAL A 125 -14.30 4.23 -1.67
C VAL A 125 -13.27 3.14 -1.45
N GLN A 126 -12.09 3.49 -0.94
CA GLN A 126 -10.96 2.58 -0.80
C GLN A 126 -11.14 1.55 0.32
N ARG A 127 -12.07 1.76 1.26
CA ARG A 127 -12.36 0.78 2.32
C ARG A 127 -12.67 -0.62 1.77
N ARG A 128 -13.39 -0.71 0.66
CA ARG A 128 -13.69 -1.99 0.01
C ARG A 128 -12.43 -2.65 -0.57
N TRP A 129 -11.48 -1.85 -1.07
CA TRP A 129 -10.24 -2.35 -1.65
C TRP A 129 -9.31 -2.91 -0.57
N TYR A 130 -9.11 -2.16 0.53
CA TYR A 130 -8.30 -2.60 1.66
C TYR A 130 -8.92 -3.83 2.35
N ALA A 131 -10.24 -3.84 2.55
CA ALA A 131 -10.93 -5.02 3.07
C ALA A 131 -10.79 -6.23 2.11
N GLY A 132 -10.80 -5.99 0.78
CA GLY A 132 -10.53 -7.01 -0.22
C GLY A 132 -9.13 -7.57 -0.08
N CYS A 133 -8.09 -6.72 -0.02
CA CYS A 133 -6.71 -7.17 0.19
C CYS A 133 -6.58 -8.06 1.44
N ALA A 134 -7.17 -7.65 2.57
CA ALA A 134 -7.13 -8.45 3.81
C ALA A 134 -7.85 -9.80 3.65
N ARG A 135 -9.06 -9.80 3.10
CA ARG A 135 -9.86 -11.01 2.87
C ARG A 135 -9.17 -11.99 1.93
N ASP A 136 -8.49 -11.48 0.91
CA ASP A 136 -7.82 -12.29 -0.10
C ASP A 136 -6.48 -12.85 0.40
N GLY A 137 -6.01 -12.42 1.60
CA GLY A 137 -4.82 -12.95 2.27
C GLY A 137 -3.52 -12.18 1.98
N PHE A 138 -3.62 -10.90 1.63
CA PHE A 138 -2.45 -10.02 1.65
C PHE A 138 -2.07 -9.65 3.09
N ASP A 139 -0.77 -9.44 3.34
CA ASP A 139 -0.20 -9.06 4.63
C ASP A 139 -0.08 -7.55 4.81
N ALA A 140 0.04 -6.83 3.71
CA ALA A 140 0.27 -5.37 3.70
C ALA A 140 -0.36 -4.67 2.49
N VAL A 141 -0.39 -3.33 2.55
CA VAL A 141 -0.80 -2.46 1.44
C VAL A 141 0.32 -1.50 1.06
N GLU A 142 0.51 -1.33 -0.23
CA GLU A 142 1.30 -0.25 -0.86
C GLU A 142 0.34 0.81 -1.41
N PRO A 143 0.13 1.96 -0.71
CA PRO A 143 -0.70 3.05 -1.20
C PRO A 143 0.10 3.96 -2.12
N ASP A 144 0.02 3.77 -3.41
CA ASP A 144 0.83 4.50 -4.38
C ASP A 144 0.39 5.95 -4.60
N ASN A 145 1.30 6.74 -5.15
CA ASN A 145 1.16 8.15 -5.53
C ASN A 145 0.97 9.11 -4.33
N LEU A 146 1.57 8.75 -3.18
CA LEU A 146 1.57 9.60 -1.98
C LEU A 146 2.06 11.03 -2.28
N ASP A 147 2.99 11.20 -3.20
CA ASP A 147 3.62 12.45 -3.62
C ASP A 147 2.86 13.21 -4.72
N SER A 148 1.62 12.83 -5.04
CA SER A 148 0.83 13.44 -6.14
C SER A 148 0.67 14.97 -6.05
N TRP A 149 0.92 15.58 -4.86
CA TRP A 149 0.94 17.04 -4.74
C TRP A 149 2.03 17.69 -5.61
N THR A 150 3.16 17.02 -5.86
CA THR A 150 4.29 17.56 -6.64
C THR A 150 3.92 17.82 -8.10
N ARG A 151 2.92 17.08 -8.62
CA ARG A 151 2.44 17.16 -10.01
C ARG A 151 0.98 17.64 -10.13
N SER A 152 0.45 18.20 -9.04
CA SER A 152 -0.94 18.67 -8.96
C SER A 152 -1.20 20.05 -9.60
N ARG A 153 -0.21 20.66 -10.25
CA ARG A 153 -0.27 22.05 -10.75
C ARG A 153 -0.61 23.04 -9.63
N HIS A 154 0.02 22.87 -8.44
CA HIS A 154 -0.17 23.67 -7.22
C HIS A 154 -1.61 23.62 -6.64
N ARG A 155 -2.39 22.56 -6.93
CA ARG A 155 -3.75 22.41 -6.38
C ARG A 155 -3.80 21.62 -5.09
N LEU A 156 -2.81 20.75 -4.86
CA LEU A 156 -2.65 19.95 -3.63
C LEU A 156 -1.41 20.39 -2.89
N THR A 157 -1.45 20.28 -1.59
CA THR A 157 -0.29 20.45 -0.70
C THR A 157 0.18 19.12 -0.15
N ARG A 158 1.43 19.06 0.30
CA ARG A 158 1.94 17.89 1.01
C ARG A 158 1.09 17.56 2.25
N SER A 159 0.61 18.57 2.96
CA SER A 159 -0.27 18.39 4.13
C SER A 159 -1.60 17.75 3.79
N ASP A 160 -2.17 18.02 2.61
CA ASP A 160 -3.40 17.37 2.15
C ASP A 160 -3.22 15.87 1.98
N ASN A 161 -2.12 15.46 1.32
CA ASN A 161 -1.81 14.05 1.12
C ASN A 161 -1.42 13.35 2.43
N ILE A 162 -0.67 14.00 3.31
CA ILE A 162 -0.39 13.48 4.66
C ILE A 162 -1.70 13.25 5.43
N ALA A 163 -2.67 14.16 5.32
CA ALA A 163 -3.96 14.02 6.01
C ALA A 163 -4.80 12.86 5.45
N LEU A 164 -4.69 12.54 4.14
CA LEU A 164 -5.28 11.33 3.57
C LEU A 164 -4.50 10.09 4.03
N ALA A 165 -3.15 10.09 3.91
CA ALA A 165 -2.29 8.98 4.32
C ALA A 165 -2.57 8.50 5.75
N ARG A 166 -2.70 9.42 6.73
CA ARG A 166 -3.09 9.09 8.12
C ARG A 166 -4.43 8.35 8.23
N ARG A 167 -5.36 8.58 7.32
CA ARG A 167 -6.63 7.86 7.29
C ARG A 167 -6.49 6.48 6.68
N LEU A 168 -5.63 6.36 5.67
CA LEU A 168 -5.34 5.10 5.00
C LEU A 168 -4.54 4.17 5.91
N THR A 169 -3.56 4.67 6.69
CA THR A 169 -2.83 3.86 7.65
C THR A 169 -3.76 3.29 8.72
N ARG A 170 -4.63 4.13 9.31
CA ARG A 170 -5.66 3.62 10.24
C ARG A 170 -6.63 2.64 9.59
N LEU A 171 -6.95 2.81 8.30
CA LEU A 171 -7.79 1.86 7.57
C LEU A 171 -7.07 0.51 7.42
N ALA A 172 -5.81 0.49 6.97
CA ALA A 172 -5.02 -0.72 6.82
C ALA A 172 -4.90 -1.48 8.15
N HIS A 173 -4.49 -0.79 9.22
CA HIS A 173 -4.32 -1.40 10.54
C HIS A 173 -5.62 -2.00 11.09
N ARG A 174 -6.80 -1.37 10.86
CA ARG A 174 -8.09 -1.97 11.24
C ARG A 174 -8.42 -3.28 10.51
N HIS A 175 -7.78 -3.51 9.38
CA HIS A 175 -7.91 -4.76 8.63
C HIS A 175 -6.73 -5.72 8.88
N GLY A 176 -5.86 -5.45 9.87
CA GLY A 176 -4.70 -6.27 10.18
C GLY A 176 -3.57 -6.19 9.13
N LEU A 177 -3.64 -5.21 8.22
CA LEU A 177 -2.64 -5.01 7.16
C LEU A 177 -1.57 -4.02 7.61
N ALA A 178 -0.29 -4.37 7.41
CA ALA A 178 0.79 -3.38 7.44
C ALA A 178 0.66 -2.43 6.24
N ILE A 179 1.30 -1.26 6.30
CA ILE A 179 1.19 -0.26 5.23
C ILE A 179 2.52 0.43 4.93
N ALA A 180 2.86 0.50 3.64
CA ALA A 180 4.09 1.12 3.17
C ALA A 180 4.01 2.64 3.08
N GLN A 181 5.11 3.32 3.37
CA GLN A 181 5.41 4.60 2.74
C GLN A 181 5.89 4.32 1.32
N LYS A 182 5.11 4.69 0.29
CA LYS A 182 5.59 4.66 -1.10
C LYS A 182 6.30 5.97 -1.42
N ASN A 183 7.55 5.87 -1.85
CA ASN A 183 8.36 7.04 -2.22
C ASN A 183 8.29 8.19 -1.20
N THR A 184 8.37 9.45 -1.64
CA THR A 184 8.17 10.63 -0.81
C THR A 184 9.28 10.84 0.24
N PRO A 185 10.54 10.98 -0.18
CA PRO A 185 11.68 11.17 0.73
C PRO A 185 11.61 12.48 1.53
N GLN A 186 10.71 13.40 1.17
CA GLN A 186 10.48 14.67 1.87
C GLN A 186 9.81 14.50 3.25
N LEU A 187 9.28 13.31 3.56
CA LEU A 187 8.75 13.03 4.89
C LEU A 187 9.89 12.86 5.89
N SER A 188 9.88 13.68 6.95
CA SER A 188 10.78 13.45 8.07
C SER A 188 10.39 12.15 8.81
N ARG A 189 11.34 11.56 9.53
CA ARG A 189 11.10 10.39 10.40
C ARG A 189 9.93 10.62 11.36
N ARG A 190 9.83 11.84 11.95
CA ARG A 190 8.72 12.21 12.83
C ARG A 190 7.37 12.22 12.10
N GLN A 191 7.34 12.75 10.87
CA GLN A 191 6.12 12.76 10.05
C GLN A 191 5.70 11.35 9.67
N ALA A 192 6.62 10.53 9.15
CA ALA A 192 6.35 9.15 8.75
C ALA A 192 5.78 8.31 9.92
N ARG A 193 6.37 8.43 11.11
CA ARG A 193 5.87 7.78 12.34
C ARG A 193 4.49 8.28 12.76
N ARG A 194 4.24 9.60 12.69
CA ARG A 194 2.94 10.18 13.03
C ARG A 194 1.83 9.81 12.03
N ILE A 195 2.20 9.51 10.79
CA ILE A 195 1.28 8.99 9.79
C ILE A 195 0.92 7.54 10.12
N GLY A 196 1.88 6.75 10.59
CA GLY A 196 1.69 5.37 11.00
C GLY A 196 2.13 4.35 9.95
N PHE A 197 3.09 4.70 9.06
CA PHE A 197 3.67 3.73 8.12
C PHE A 197 4.58 2.72 8.84
N ASP A 198 4.55 1.47 8.39
CA ASP A 198 5.27 0.34 9.01
C ASP A 198 6.61 0.05 8.34
N PHE A 199 6.73 0.31 7.05
CA PHE A 199 7.90 0.08 6.20
C PHE A 199 7.90 1.04 5.01
N ALA A 200 8.91 0.94 4.13
CA ALA A 200 8.96 1.75 2.91
C ALA A 200 9.15 0.90 1.66
N ILE A 201 8.56 1.36 0.55
CA ILE A 201 8.88 0.96 -0.82
C ILE A 201 9.39 2.20 -1.53
N ALA A 202 10.65 2.15 -1.98
CA ALA A 202 11.36 3.28 -2.54
C ALA A 202 11.88 2.94 -3.95
N GLU A 203 11.32 3.60 -4.95
CA GLU A 203 11.77 3.47 -6.32
C GLU A 203 12.89 4.46 -6.60
N GLU A 204 13.95 3.99 -7.27
CA GLU A 204 15.06 4.79 -7.78
C GLU A 204 15.81 5.61 -6.70
N CYS A 205 15.70 5.19 -5.44
CA CYS A 205 16.27 5.98 -4.37
C CYS A 205 17.82 6.06 -4.41
N GLU A 206 18.51 5.09 -5.05
CA GLU A 206 19.95 5.20 -5.30
C GLU A 206 20.28 6.10 -6.50
N VAL A 207 19.42 6.14 -7.53
CA VAL A 207 19.52 7.10 -8.64
C VAL A 207 19.52 8.52 -8.08
N TYR A 208 18.54 8.84 -7.22
CA TYR A 208 18.35 10.15 -6.62
C TYR A 208 19.18 10.38 -5.33
N ARG A 209 19.98 9.40 -4.88
CA ARG A 209 20.81 9.45 -3.67
C ARG A 209 20.04 9.76 -2.37
N GLU A 210 18.84 9.28 -2.28
CA GLU A 210 17.92 9.59 -1.16
C GLU A 210 17.55 8.37 -0.27
N CYS A 211 18.07 7.16 -0.57
CA CYS A 211 17.77 5.94 0.18
C CYS A 211 18.03 6.06 1.68
N VAL A 212 18.98 6.90 2.09
CA VAL A 212 19.30 7.14 3.51
C VAL A 212 18.09 7.72 4.29
N ARG A 213 17.18 8.42 3.63
CA ARG A 213 15.96 8.97 4.26
C ARG A 213 15.03 7.86 4.70
N TYR A 214 14.91 6.81 3.89
CA TYR A 214 14.09 5.63 4.20
C TYR A 214 14.76 4.74 5.25
N THR A 215 16.06 4.43 5.10
CA THR A 215 16.76 3.56 6.04
C THR A 215 16.90 4.18 7.43
N ARG A 216 17.06 5.52 7.55
CA ARG A 216 16.99 6.23 8.84
C ARG A 216 15.63 6.11 9.52
N THR A 217 14.55 6.02 8.74
CA THR A 217 13.18 5.95 9.26
C THR A 217 12.77 4.53 9.59
N TYR A 218 12.98 3.58 8.66
CA TYR A 218 12.47 2.21 8.73
C TYR A 218 13.55 1.17 9.01
N ARG A 219 14.81 1.60 9.12
CA ARG A 219 15.99 0.73 9.33
C ARG A 219 16.10 -0.31 8.22
N ARG A 220 15.91 -1.59 8.55
CA ARG A 220 16.00 -2.72 7.61
C ARG A 220 14.70 -3.02 6.85
N ARG A 221 13.58 -2.35 7.18
CA ARG A 221 12.28 -2.56 6.52
C ARG A 221 12.08 -1.57 5.37
N VAL A 222 12.94 -1.69 4.36
CA VAL A 222 12.88 -0.92 3.11
C VAL A 222 12.98 -1.91 1.95
N ILE A 223 12.12 -1.73 0.97
CA ILE A 223 12.19 -2.42 -0.32
C ILE A 223 12.60 -1.35 -1.34
N GLU A 224 13.82 -1.46 -1.84
CA GLU A 224 14.42 -0.57 -2.82
C GLU A 224 14.27 -1.17 -4.22
N ILE A 225 13.66 -0.42 -5.13
CA ILE A 225 13.43 -0.83 -6.52
C ILE A 225 14.19 0.11 -7.44
N GLU A 226 15.14 -0.45 -8.20
CA GLU A 226 15.84 0.25 -9.26
C GLU A 226 15.35 -0.24 -10.63
N TYR A 227 15.43 0.61 -11.65
CA TYR A 227 14.92 0.29 -12.97
C TYR A 227 16.01 0.22 -14.03
N THR A 228 15.83 -0.66 -15.02
CA THR A 228 16.85 -0.94 -16.06
C THR A 228 17.09 0.21 -17.03
N ASP A 229 16.12 1.08 -17.23
CA ASP A 229 16.23 2.27 -18.08
C ASP A 229 17.18 3.35 -17.50
N ASN A 230 17.42 3.35 -16.19
CA ASN A 230 18.49 4.13 -15.56
C ASN A 230 19.87 3.44 -15.61
N GLY A 231 19.97 2.34 -16.31
CA GLY A 231 21.16 1.51 -16.33
C GLY A 231 21.38 0.72 -15.02
N ARG A 232 22.43 -0.10 -15.01
CA ARG A 232 22.71 -1.01 -13.89
C ARG A 232 23.61 -0.41 -12.80
N LYS A 233 24.15 0.79 -13.01
CA LYS A 233 25.11 1.39 -12.06
C LYS A 233 24.49 1.68 -10.70
N ALA A 234 23.25 2.23 -10.67
CA ALA A 234 22.52 2.51 -9.43
C ALA A 234 22.25 1.21 -8.66
N PHE A 235 21.69 0.19 -9.30
CA PHE A 235 21.45 -1.12 -8.70
C PHE A 235 22.72 -1.75 -8.12
N LYS A 236 23.83 -1.79 -8.89
CA LYS A 236 25.12 -2.29 -8.40
C LYS A 236 25.63 -1.54 -7.17
N ARG A 237 25.46 -0.21 -7.11
CA ARG A 237 25.82 0.57 -5.92
C ARG A 237 24.91 0.28 -4.74
N ALA A 238 23.60 0.15 -4.97
CA ALA A 238 22.62 -0.21 -3.97
C ALA A 238 22.96 -1.56 -3.32
N CYS A 239 23.25 -2.58 -4.12
CA CYS A 239 23.67 -3.91 -3.63
C CYS A 239 24.92 -3.80 -2.74
N ARG A 240 25.98 -3.13 -3.19
CA ARG A 240 27.21 -2.98 -2.38
C ARG A 240 26.98 -2.24 -1.05
N LYS A 241 26.07 -1.25 -1.04
CA LYS A 241 25.84 -0.42 0.16
C LYS A 241 24.84 -1.02 1.14
N ARG A 242 23.87 -1.76 0.65
CA ARG A 242 22.67 -2.11 1.44
C ARG A 242 22.10 -3.50 1.17
N GLY A 243 22.59 -4.22 0.15
CA GLY A 243 22.03 -5.49 -0.28
C GLY A 243 22.08 -6.60 0.77
N ASP A 244 22.84 -6.42 1.85
CA ASP A 244 22.91 -7.30 3.02
C ASP A 244 22.01 -6.88 4.18
N ARG A 245 21.25 -5.79 4.01
CA ARG A 245 20.46 -5.17 5.08
C ARG A 245 19.02 -4.86 4.75
N ILE A 246 18.72 -4.62 3.48
CA ILE A 246 17.38 -4.30 2.99
C ILE A 246 17.11 -5.04 1.67
N SER A 247 15.86 -5.23 1.34
CA SER A 247 15.47 -5.76 0.03
C SER A 247 15.88 -4.79 -1.08
N VAL A 248 16.72 -5.24 -2.04
CA VAL A 248 17.09 -4.45 -3.22
C VAL A 248 16.84 -5.26 -4.47
N LEU A 249 16.07 -4.71 -5.41
CA LEU A 249 15.76 -5.37 -6.67
C LEU A 249 15.89 -4.43 -7.87
N LEU A 250 16.14 -5.02 -9.03
CA LEU A 250 16.16 -4.37 -10.34
C LEU A 250 14.99 -4.90 -11.16
N ARG A 251 14.18 -4.02 -11.74
CA ARG A 251 13.09 -4.36 -12.62
C ARG A 251 13.17 -3.60 -13.94
N ASP A 252 12.46 -4.12 -14.95
CA ASP A 252 12.06 -3.28 -16.08
C ASP A 252 11.02 -2.24 -15.63
N ARG A 253 10.95 -1.07 -16.31
CA ARG A 253 10.06 0.04 -15.95
C ARG A 253 8.59 -0.34 -15.95
N ASP A 254 8.17 -1.13 -16.92
CA ASP A 254 6.76 -1.52 -17.08
C ASP A 254 6.37 -2.70 -16.20
N VAL A 255 7.33 -3.24 -15.44
CA VAL A 255 7.13 -4.35 -14.50
C VAL A 255 6.41 -5.54 -15.16
N VAL A 256 6.75 -5.82 -16.41
CA VAL A 256 6.07 -6.86 -17.20
C VAL A 256 6.22 -8.25 -16.58
N PRO A 257 5.23 -9.15 -16.77
CA PRO A 257 5.30 -10.49 -16.19
C PRO A 257 6.40 -11.34 -16.82
N HIS A 258 6.86 -12.33 -16.07
CA HIS A 258 7.83 -13.33 -16.53
C HIS A 258 7.38 -13.97 -17.85
N GLY A 259 8.32 -14.20 -18.75
CA GLY A 259 8.07 -14.73 -20.10
C GLY A 259 7.84 -13.66 -21.17
N LYS A 260 7.70 -12.39 -20.82
CA LYS A 260 7.63 -11.29 -21.79
C LYS A 260 9.04 -10.82 -22.19
N PRO A 261 9.27 -10.39 -23.45
CA PRO A 261 10.60 -10.01 -23.94
C PRO A 261 11.30 -8.90 -23.12
N ALA A 262 10.51 -7.93 -22.62
CA ALA A 262 11.01 -6.83 -21.80
C ALA A 262 11.26 -7.20 -20.34
N TYR A 263 10.88 -8.39 -19.87
CA TYR A 263 11.04 -8.81 -18.48
C TYR A 263 12.50 -8.74 -18.04
N ARG A 264 12.73 -8.02 -16.98
CA ARG A 264 14.02 -7.95 -16.27
C ARG A 264 13.77 -8.02 -14.78
N TYR A 265 14.48 -8.92 -14.12
CA TYR A 265 14.39 -9.09 -12.67
C TYR A 265 15.71 -9.58 -12.11
N ARG A 266 16.23 -8.88 -11.12
CA ARG A 266 17.41 -9.25 -10.33
C ARG A 266 17.24 -8.77 -8.90
N TRP A 267 17.94 -9.40 -7.98
CA TRP A 267 18.12 -8.94 -6.59
C TRP A 267 19.59 -9.03 -6.21
N CYS A 268 19.94 -8.49 -5.05
CA CYS A 268 21.29 -8.63 -4.50
C CYS A 268 21.50 -10.00 -3.76
#